data_328019631ea8d2fddf91f8547f0d11aa
#
_entry.id   328019631ea8d2fddf91f8547f0d11aa
#
_cell.length_a   1.000
_cell.length_b   1.000
_cell.length_c   1.000
_cell.angle_alpha   90.00
_cell.angle_beta   90.00
_cell.angle_gamma   90.00
#
_symmetry.space_group_name_H-M   'P 1'
#
loop_
_entity.id
_entity.type
_entity.pdbx_description
1 polymer ?
#
loop_
_entity_poly.entity_id
_entity_poly.type
_entity_poly.pdbx_seq_one_letter_code
_entity_poly.pdbx_strand_id
1 'polypeptide(L)'
;SLFFSPCDGKLSAYKIKDNTVLPVKGSYYTINHLLCNSRLAKKYREGYCLVFRLAVDDYHRYAFIDDGIQEKSVKIKGILHTVQPIALNMYPVFVQNSREYAVMHTENFGDVVQVEVGALMVGKIKNHISSGKIERCKEKGMFLFGGSTIILLCDKDAVEIDETFFTNTNNNKETIVKMGQVIGKKRWIVFH
;
A
#
# COMPACT_ATOMS: atom_id res chain seq x y z
N SER A 1 -19.94 7.07 1.71
CA SER A 1 -18.81 7.55 0.90
C SER A 1 -18.22 6.42 0.07
N LEU A 2 -17.80 6.73 -1.15
CA LEU A 2 -17.13 5.81 -2.07
C LEU A 2 -15.62 5.81 -1.82
N PHE A 3 -15.00 4.63 -1.83
CA PHE A 3 -13.58 4.43 -1.68
C PHE A 3 -12.93 4.28 -3.07
N PHE A 4 -11.95 5.14 -3.37
CA PHE A 4 -11.37 5.24 -4.70
C PHE A 4 -9.95 4.68 -4.77
N SER A 5 -9.55 4.26 -5.97
CA SER A 5 -8.15 3.96 -6.28
C SER A 5 -7.30 5.24 -6.19
N PRO A 6 -6.19 5.23 -5.43
CA PRO A 6 -5.30 6.39 -5.30
C PRO A 6 -4.45 6.64 -6.56
N CYS A 7 -4.35 5.67 -7.46
CA CYS A 7 -3.48 5.73 -8.63
C CYS A 7 -3.95 4.82 -9.76
N ASP A 8 -3.36 4.98 -10.92
CA ASP A 8 -3.39 3.99 -12.00
C ASP A 8 -2.56 2.76 -11.61
N GLY A 9 -2.89 1.60 -12.15
CA GLY A 9 -2.08 0.41 -11.97
C GLY A 9 -2.88 -0.89 -11.97
N LYS A 10 -2.24 -1.94 -11.48
CA LYS A 10 -2.80 -3.27 -11.33
C LYS A 10 -2.98 -3.59 -9.85
N LEU A 11 -4.23 -3.77 -9.45
CA LEU A 11 -4.64 -4.02 -8.06
C LEU A 11 -4.67 -5.51 -7.75
N SER A 12 -4.02 -5.86 -6.64
CA SER A 12 -4.21 -7.11 -5.92
C SER A 12 -4.72 -6.81 -4.51
N ALA A 13 -5.77 -7.51 -4.07
CA ALA A 13 -6.41 -7.30 -2.78
C ALA A 13 -6.25 -8.55 -1.88
N TYR A 14 -5.83 -8.32 -0.64
CA TYR A 14 -5.59 -9.36 0.35
C TYR A 14 -6.37 -9.09 1.64
N LYS A 15 -6.98 -10.14 2.21
CA LYS A 15 -7.46 -10.13 3.59
C LYS A 15 -6.28 -10.46 4.50
N ILE A 16 -5.92 -9.57 5.41
CA ILE A 16 -4.74 -9.70 6.25
C ILE A 16 -4.98 -10.77 7.32
N LYS A 17 -4.11 -11.79 7.35
CA LYS A 17 -4.04 -12.82 8.39
C LYS A 17 -2.64 -12.79 9.02
N ASP A 18 -2.45 -13.50 10.13
CA ASP A 18 -1.17 -13.50 10.87
C ASP A 18 0.05 -13.87 10.00
N ASN A 19 -0.16 -14.75 9.03
CA ASN A 19 0.87 -15.25 8.12
C ASN A 19 0.79 -14.65 6.71
N THR A 20 0.06 -13.55 6.52
CA THR A 20 -0.05 -12.91 5.20
C THR A 20 1.30 -12.38 4.75
N VAL A 21 1.74 -12.86 3.60
CA VAL A 21 2.96 -12.44 2.92
C VAL A 21 2.61 -11.82 1.59
N LEU A 22 3.08 -10.61 1.37
CA LEU A 22 2.80 -9.79 0.19
C LEU A 22 3.97 -9.88 -0.78
N PRO A 23 3.76 -10.31 -2.02
CA PRO A 23 4.76 -10.18 -3.08
C PRO A 23 4.78 -8.74 -3.58
N VAL A 24 5.87 -8.03 -3.34
CA VAL A 24 6.07 -6.64 -3.77
C VAL A 24 7.43 -6.51 -4.42
N LYS A 25 7.48 -6.21 -5.71
CA LYS A 25 8.71 -5.94 -6.47
C LYS A 25 9.78 -7.03 -6.33
N GLY A 26 9.39 -8.29 -6.44
CA GLY A 26 10.31 -9.42 -6.31
C GLY A 26 10.76 -9.73 -4.88
N SER A 27 10.24 -9.02 -3.90
CA SER A 27 10.46 -9.25 -2.47
C SER A 27 9.16 -9.69 -1.81
N TYR A 28 9.28 -10.29 -0.62
CA TYR A 28 8.15 -10.75 0.17
C TYR A 28 8.13 -10.02 1.51
N TYR A 29 6.99 -9.43 1.86
CA TYR A 29 6.81 -8.66 3.09
C TYR A 29 5.66 -9.22 3.92
N THR A 30 5.87 -9.41 5.21
CA THR A 30 4.76 -9.38 6.17
C THR A 30 4.38 -7.93 6.42
N ILE A 31 3.19 -7.66 6.96
CA ILE A 31 2.79 -6.28 7.29
C ILE A 31 3.77 -5.64 8.29
N ASN A 32 4.27 -6.43 9.26
CA ASN A 32 5.28 -5.96 10.20
C ASN A 32 6.60 -5.56 9.51
N HIS A 33 7.09 -6.37 8.58
CA HIS A 33 8.30 -6.03 7.81
C HIS A 33 8.08 -4.83 6.90
N LEU A 34 6.87 -4.70 6.33
CA LEU A 34 6.52 -3.57 5.47
C LEU A 34 6.61 -2.23 6.23
N LEU A 35 6.09 -2.19 7.46
CA LEU A 35 6.00 -0.97 8.28
C LEU A 35 7.17 -0.78 9.24
N CYS A 36 7.96 -1.81 9.53
CA CYS A 36 8.94 -1.83 10.62
C CYS A 36 8.33 -1.34 11.96
N ASN A 37 7.04 -1.62 12.17
CA ASN A 37 6.26 -1.18 13.32
C ASN A 37 5.23 -2.25 13.70
N SER A 38 5.57 -3.08 14.68
CA SER A 38 4.73 -4.21 15.08
C SER A 38 3.39 -3.80 15.72
N ARG A 39 3.36 -2.65 16.43
CA ARG A 39 2.15 -2.12 17.04
C ARG A 39 1.17 -1.66 15.95
N LEU A 40 1.66 -0.91 14.96
CA LEU A 40 0.84 -0.46 13.84
C LEU A 40 0.38 -1.64 12.97
N ALA A 41 1.26 -2.61 12.71
CA ALA A 41 0.90 -3.80 11.94
C ALA A 41 -0.23 -4.62 12.59
N LYS A 42 -0.23 -4.75 13.92
CA LYS A 42 -1.29 -5.45 14.67
C LYS A 42 -2.67 -4.79 14.52
N LYS A 43 -2.71 -3.46 14.34
CA LYS A 43 -3.97 -2.72 14.17
C LYS A 43 -4.74 -3.15 12.93
N TYR A 44 -4.03 -3.54 11.86
CA TYR A 44 -4.64 -3.96 10.59
C TYR A 44 -4.81 -5.47 10.48
N ARG A 45 -4.63 -6.22 11.57
CA ARG A 45 -4.94 -7.65 11.61
C ARG A 45 -6.41 -7.84 11.24
N GLU A 46 -6.68 -8.84 10.37
CA GLU A 46 -7.99 -9.11 9.76
C GLU A 46 -8.55 -8.00 8.86
N GLY A 47 -7.83 -6.90 8.68
CA GLY A 47 -8.16 -5.84 7.73
C GLY A 47 -7.83 -6.21 6.28
N TYR A 48 -7.73 -5.20 5.44
CA TYR A 48 -7.43 -5.34 4.02
C TYR A 48 -6.10 -4.72 3.66
N CYS A 49 -5.37 -5.39 2.78
CA CYS A 49 -4.17 -4.88 2.13
C CYS A 49 -4.42 -4.81 0.62
N LEU A 50 -4.38 -3.61 0.08
CA LEU A 50 -4.57 -3.32 -1.33
C LEU A 50 -3.22 -2.94 -1.94
N VAL A 51 -2.73 -3.73 -2.88
CA VAL A 51 -1.42 -3.53 -3.53
C VAL A 51 -1.65 -3.07 -4.97
N PHE A 52 -1.25 -1.85 -5.28
CA PHE A 52 -1.34 -1.25 -6.61
C PHE A 52 0.05 -1.25 -7.23
N ARG A 53 0.27 -2.07 -8.24
CA ARG A 53 1.52 -2.14 -8.99
C ARG A 53 1.42 -1.24 -10.23
N LEU A 54 2.23 -0.19 -10.26
CA LEU A 54 2.35 0.71 -11.40
C LEU A 54 3.41 0.19 -12.37
N ALA A 55 3.03 -0.05 -13.61
CA ALA A 55 3.96 -0.38 -14.68
C ALA A 55 4.64 0.90 -15.21
N VAL A 56 5.65 0.76 -16.06
CA VAL A 56 6.43 1.89 -16.56
C VAL A 56 5.58 2.88 -17.38
N ASP A 57 4.54 2.38 -18.02
CA ASP A 57 3.59 3.12 -18.87
C ASP A 57 2.37 3.65 -18.10
N ASP A 58 2.22 3.31 -16.81
CA ASP A 58 1.16 3.87 -15.98
C ASP A 58 1.47 5.32 -15.56
N TYR A 59 0.44 6.06 -15.18
CA TYR A 59 0.59 7.40 -14.60
C TYR A 59 1.16 7.31 -13.18
N HIS A 60 2.34 7.87 -12.95
CA HIS A 60 3.13 7.68 -11.73
C HIS A 60 2.82 8.67 -10.60
N ARG A 61 1.71 9.42 -10.69
CA ARG A 61 1.22 10.26 -9.60
C ARG A 61 0.13 9.54 -8.82
N TYR A 62 -0.05 9.92 -7.57
CA TYR A 62 -1.06 9.33 -6.70
C TYR A 62 -1.70 10.39 -5.82
N ALA A 63 -2.96 10.15 -5.46
CA ALA A 63 -3.80 11.08 -4.74
C ALA A 63 -4.18 10.58 -3.34
N PHE A 64 -4.63 11.50 -2.49
CA PHE A 64 -5.29 11.17 -1.23
C PHE A 64 -6.67 10.55 -1.49
N ILE A 65 -7.00 9.53 -0.72
CA ILE A 65 -8.25 8.77 -0.85
C ILE A 65 -9.45 9.45 -0.18
N ASP A 66 -9.19 10.34 0.78
CA ASP A 66 -10.23 11.01 1.56
C ASP A 66 -9.72 12.34 2.14
N ASP A 67 -10.63 13.12 2.70
CA ASP A 67 -10.32 14.25 3.57
C ASP A 67 -9.86 13.75 4.95
N GLY A 68 -9.04 14.54 5.64
CA GLY A 68 -8.59 14.19 6.98
C GLY A 68 -7.27 14.81 7.38
N ILE A 69 -6.52 14.09 8.20
CA ILE A 69 -5.21 14.52 8.70
C ILE A 69 -4.20 13.38 8.51
N GLN A 70 -3.07 13.69 7.90
CA GLN A 70 -1.94 12.78 7.78
C GLN A 70 -0.97 12.99 8.94
N GLU A 71 -0.58 11.91 9.60
CA GLU A 71 0.54 11.91 10.53
C GLU A 71 1.87 12.13 9.79
N LYS A 72 2.93 12.42 10.55
CA LYS A 72 4.28 12.54 9.98
C LYS A 72 4.68 11.25 9.27
N SER A 73 5.08 11.37 8.02
CA SER A 73 5.51 10.23 7.23
C SER A 73 6.82 9.62 7.76
N VAL A 74 6.92 8.30 7.64
CA VAL A 74 8.06 7.50 8.07
C VAL A 74 8.77 6.96 6.85
N LYS A 75 10.08 7.25 6.75
CA LYS A 75 10.94 6.76 5.66
C LYS A 75 11.73 5.56 6.13
N ILE A 76 11.66 4.48 5.36
CA ILE A 76 12.42 3.26 5.58
C ILE A 76 13.37 3.08 4.40
N LYS A 77 14.67 3.12 4.70
CA LYS A 77 15.70 2.92 3.66
C LYS A 77 15.68 1.48 3.16
N GLY A 78 15.86 1.31 1.86
CA GLY A 78 16.08 0.00 1.27
C GLY A 78 17.43 -0.58 1.70
N ILE A 79 17.51 -1.89 1.80
CA ILE A 79 18.72 -2.62 2.14
C ILE A 79 18.91 -3.73 1.11
N LEU A 80 20.11 -3.78 0.53
CA LEU A 80 20.56 -4.90 -0.27
C LEU A 80 21.41 -5.80 0.64
N HIS A 81 20.87 -6.93 1.05
CA HIS A 81 21.67 -7.94 1.74
C HIS A 81 22.43 -8.75 0.71
N THR A 82 23.71 -8.44 0.52
CA THR A 82 24.64 -9.30 -0.20
C THR A 82 25.01 -10.46 0.72
N VAL A 83 24.42 -11.61 0.49
CA VAL A 83 24.80 -12.84 1.20
C VAL A 83 26.04 -13.40 0.54
N GLN A 84 27.03 -13.85 1.34
CA GLN A 84 28.20 -14.51 0.81
C GLN A 84 27.83 -15.79 0.01
N PRO A 85 28.60 -16.20 -1.01
CA PRO A 85 28.25 -17.28 -1.94
C PRO A 85 27.87 -18.62 -1.26
N ILE A 86 28.37 -18.89 -0.07
CA ILE A 86 28.09 -20.11 0.71
C ILE A 86 26.63 -20.18 1.17
N ALA A 87 25.95 -19.05 1.30
CA ALA A 87 24.55 -18.99 1.77
C ALA A 87 23.52 -19.00 0.61
N LEU A 88 23.96 -18.92 -0.64
CA LEU A 88 23.09 -18.86 -1.82
C LEU A 88 22.24 -20.11 -2.03
N ASN A 89 22.62 -21.25 -1.44
CA ASN A 89 21.87 -22.49 -1.55
C ASN A 89 20.79 -22.67 -0.47
N MET A 90 20.67 -21.76 0.51
CA MET A 90 19.77 -21.95 1.65
C MET A 90 18.84 -20.78 1.97
N TYR A 91 19.09 -19.55 1.47
CA TYR A 91 18.22 -18.39 1.73
C TYR A 91 18.08 -17.48 0.51
N PRO A 92 16.84 -17.08 0.14
CA PRO A 92 16.65 -16.10 -0.91
C PRO A 92 17.30 -14.75 -0.50
N VAL A 93 17.96 -14.10 -1.46
CA VAL A 93 18.50 -12.76 -1.28
C VAL A 93 17.34 -11.81 -0.95
N PHE A 94 17.28 -11.34 0.29
CA PHE A 94 16.25 -10.38 0.70
C PHE A 94 16.63 -8.98 0.24
N VAL A 95 15.97 -8.53 -0.80
CA VAL A 95 16.01 -7.15 -1.24
C VAL A 95 14.91 -6.40 -0.49
N GLN A 96 15.27 -5.43 0.35
CA GLN A 96 14.30 -4.52 0.94
C GLN A 96 14.27 -3.23 0.15
N ASN A 97 13.13 -2.92 -0.45
CA ASN A 97 12.93 -1.68 -1.19
C ASN A 97 12.82 -0.48 -0.25
N SER A 98 13.35 0.66 -0.69
CA SER A 98 13.07 1.95 -0.04
C SER A 98 11.59 2.24 -0.09
N ARG A 99 11.02 2.66 1.03
CA ARG A 99 9.60 2.96 1.14
C ARG A 99 9.33 4.09 2.12
N GLU A 100 8.23 4.75 1.92
CA GLU A 100 7.71 5.77 2.82
C GLU A 100 6.27 5.44 3.14
N TYR A 101 5.83 5.59 4.39
CA TYR A 101 4.43 5.44 4.74
C TYR A 101 3.93 6.55 5.65
N ALA A 102 2.63 6.79 5.61
CA ALA A 102 1.94 7.66 6.54
C ALA A 102 0.62 7.05 6.99
N VAL A 103 0.25 7.31 8.23
CA VAL A 103 -1.11 7.06 8.74
C VAL A 103 -1.96 8.27 8.39
N MET A 104 -3.11 8.03 7.79
CA MET A 104 -4.11 9.04 7.46
C MET A 104 -5.35 8.79 8.32
N HIS A 105 -5.69 9.74 9.19
CA HIS A 105 -6.95 9.76 9.94
C HIS A 105 -8.01 10.35 9.00
N THR A 106 -8.74 9.48 8.32
CA THR A 106 -9.70 9.87 7.29
C THR A 106 -11.09 10.11 7.88
N GLU A 107 -11.87 11.00 7.27
CA GLU A 107 -13.22 11.33 7.73
C GLU A 107 -14.22 10.18 7.52
N ASN A 108 -14.01 9.36 6.49
CA ASN A 108 -14.99 8.34 6.10
C ASN A 108 -14.54 6.90 6.33
N PHE A 109 -13.23 6.63 6.37
CA PHE A 109 -12.70 5.26 6.29
C PHE A 109 -11.82 4.87 7.48
N GLY A 110 -11.90 5.65 8.59
CA GLY A 110 -11.04 5.44 9.75
C GLY A 110 -9.57 5.71 9.44
N ASP A 111 -8.70 5.02 10.16
CA ASP A 111 -7.26 5.16 9.92
C ASP A 111 -6.83 4.28 8.74
N VAL A 112 -6.25 4.89 7.74
CA VAL A 112 -5.69 4.21 6.57
C VAL A 112 -4.19 4.46 6.51
N VAL A 113 -3.39 3.40 6.34
CA VAL A 113 -1.96 3.54 6.05
C VAL A 113 -1.75 3.49 4.55
N GLN A 114 -1.08 4.48 4.01
CA GLN A 114 -0.59 4.43 2.63
C GLN A 114 0.93 4.29 2.64
N VAL A 115 1.41 3.30 1.90
CA VAL A 115 2.84 3.00 1.73
C VAL A 115 3.21 3.18 0.27
N GLU A 116 4.16 4.04 0.00
CA GLU A 116 4.81 4.16 -1.30
C GLU A 116 6.09 3.31 -1.28
N VAL A 117 6.20 2.36 -2.23
CA VAL A 117 7.38 1.50 -2.38
C VAL A 117 8.11 1.86 -3.67
N GLY A 118 9.29 2.40 -3.52
CA GLY A 118 10.18 2.76 -4.64
C GLY A 118 11.00 1.58 -5.15
N ALA A 119 11.70 1.75 -6.27
CA ALA A 119 12.72 0.81 -6.72
C ALA A 119 13.95 0.89 -5.80
N LEU A 120 14.72 -0.21 -5.70
CA LEU A 120 15.83 -0.36 -4.78
C LEU A 120 16.87 0.79 -4.85
N MET A 121 17.18 1.26 -6.05
CA MET A 121 18.23 2.26 -6.27
C MET A 121 17.81 3.52 -7.04
N VAL A 122 16.65 3.52 -7.70
CA VAL A 122 16.29 4.57 -8.68
C VAL A 122 14.92 5.20 -8.43
N GLY A 123 14.05 4.57 -7.67
CA GLY A 123 12.69 5.08 -7.44
C GLY A 123 12.66 6.14 -6.34
N LYS A 124 12.82 7.42 -6.69
CA LYS A 124 12.58 8.51 -5.73
C LYS A 124 11.09 8.69 -5.53
N ILE A 125 10.65 8.49 -4.29
CA ILE A 125 9.32 8.88 -3.81
C ILE A 125 9.37 10.38 -3.51
N LYS A 126 8.44 11.15 -4.06
CA LYS A 126 8.29 12.58 -3.81
C LYS A 126 6.89 12.86 -3.31
N ASN A 127 6.71 12.89 -2.00
CA ASN A 127 5.49 13.35 -1.36
C ASN A 127 5.50 14.88 -1.23
N HIS A 128 4.34 15.54 -1.42
CA HIS A 128 4.22 17.00 -1.36
C HIS A 128 4.19 17.52 0.07
N ILE A 129 3.65 16.73 0.99
CA ILE A 129 3.61 17.05 2.42
C ILE A 129 4.16 15.88 3.25
N SER A 130 4.75 16.19 4.38
CA SER A 130 5.18 15.18 5.34
C SER A 130 4.15 14.91 6.43
N SER A 131 3.24 15.83 6.69
CA SER A 131 2.13 15.74 7.67
C SER A 131 1.16 16.90 7.47
N GLY A 132 -0.02 16.80 8.07
CA GLY A 132 -1.02 17.87 8.13
C GLY A 132 -2.33 17.53 7.43
N LYS A 133 -3.13 18.57 7.16
CA LYS A 133 -4.44 18.42 6.52
C LYS A 133 -4.31 17.84 5.11
N ILE A 134 -5.16 16.88 4.80
CA ILE A 134 -5.26 16.24 3.48
C ILE A 134 -6.64 16.46 2.90
N GLU A 135 -6.71 16.52 1.58
CA GLU A 135 -7.94 16.72 0.84
C GLU A 135 -8.12 15.60 -0.17
N ARG A 136 -9.32 15.06 -0.23
CA ARG A 136 -9.71 13.99 -1.15
C ARG A 136 -9.39 14.35 -2.59
N CYS A 137 -8.84 13.39 -3.34
CA CYS A 137 -8.43 13.54 -4.75
C CYS A 137 -7.30 14.54 -5.01
N LYS A 138 -6.78 15.23 -3.98
CA LYS A 138 -5.59 16.06 -4.12
C LYS A 138 -4.35 15.18 -4.30
N GLU A 139 -3.44 15.61 -5.15
CA GLU A 139 -2.20 14.87 -5.37
C GLU A 139 -1.38 14.79 -4.07
N LYS A 140 -1.09 13.55 -3.63
CA LYS A 140 -0.23 13.27 -2.48
C LYS A 140 1.25 13.31 -2.88
N GLY A 141 1.56 12.81 -4.07
CA GLY A 141 2.93 12.73 -4.55
C GLY A 141 3.09 11.99 -5.87
N MET A 142 4.34 11.70 -6.18
CA MET A 142 4.71 11.01 -7.41
C MET A 142 5.96 10.13 -7.23
N PHE A 143 6.11 9.15 -8.12
CA PHE A 143 7.36 8.43 -8.31
C PHE A 143 8.12 9.05 -9.49
N LEU A 144 9.40 9.32 -9.30
CA LEU A 144 10.18 10.02 -10.33
C LEU A 144 10.76 9.11 -11.42
N PHE A 145 10.95 7.80 -11.14
CA PHE A 145 11.48 6.83 -12.12
C PHE A 145 11.13 5.39 -11.73
N GLY A 146 10.98 4.53 -12.75
CA GLY A 146 10.86 3.08 -12.62
C GLY A 146 9.51 2.59 -12.14
N GLY A 147 9.30 1.28 -12.20
CA GLY A 147 8.11 0.65 -11.65
C GLY A 147 7.94 0.94 -10.16
N SER A 148 6.73 1.18 -9.72
CA SER A 148 6.38 1.63 -8.38
C SER A 148 5.23 0.81 -7.81
N THR A 149 5.07 0.84 -6.50
CA THR A 149 3.95 0.17 -5.85
C THR A 149 3.38 1.07 -4.77
N ILE A 150 2.06 1.18 -4.71
CA ILE A 150 1.33 1.79 -3.60
C ILE A 150 0.62 0.68 -2.85
N ILE A 151 0.63 0.73 -1.53
CA ILE A 151 -0.10 -0.21 -0.69
C ILE A 151 -1.00 0.59 0.25
N LEU A 152 -2.27 0.21 0.33
CA LEU A 152 -3.20 0.71 1.34
C LEU A 152 -3.49 -0.38 2.35
N LEU A 153 -3.41 -0.05 3.63
CA LEU A 153 -3.90 -0.89 4.72
C LEU A 153 -5.14 -0.24 5.29
N CYS A 154 -6.23 -1.00 5.31
CA CYS A 154 -7.55 -0.53 5.75
C CYS A 154 -8.14 -1.46 6.79
N ASP A 155 -8.92 -0.89 7.72
CA ASP A 155 -9.71 -1.67 8.66
C ASP A 155 -10.94 -2.26 7.95
N LYS A 156 -11.19 -3.54 8.16
CA LYS A 156 -12.36 -4.25 7.60
C LYS A 156 -13.69 -3.67 8.08
N ASP A 157 -13.71 -3.06 9.28
CA ASP A 157 -14.94 -2.51 9.86
C ASP A 157 -15.23 -1.08 9.37
N ALA A 158 -14.24 -0.41 8.76
CA ALA A 158 -14.38 0.92 8.20
C ALA A 158 -14.69 0.92 6.70
N VAL A 159 -14.17 -0.07 5.97
CA VAL A 159 -14.23 -0.14 4.50
C VAL A 159 -14.80 -1.48 4.04
N GLU A 160 -15.63 -1.45 3.02
CA GLU A 160 -16.07 -2.61 2.26
C GLU A 160 -15.47 -2.53 0.85
N ILE A 161 -14.52 -3.42 0.56
CA ILE A 161 -13.87 -3.52 -0.75
C ILE A 161 -14.67 -4.50 -1.63
N ASP A 162 -14.78 -4.23 -2.92
CA ASP A 162 -15.45 -5.10 -3.87
C ASP A 162 -14.78 -6.49 -3.90
N GLU A 163 -15.56 -7.53 -3.64
CA GLU A 163 -15.09 -8.92 -3.54
C GLU A 163 -14.46 -9.44 -4.86
N THR A 164 -14.76 -8.81 -5.97
CA THR A 164 -14.16 -9.15 -7.28
C THR A 164 -12.63 -9.03 -7.24
N PHE A 165 -12.09 -8.03 -6.52
CA PHE A 165 -10.63 -7.84 -6.40
C PHE A 165 -9.98 -8.98 -5.64
N PHE A 166 -10.60 -9.46 -4.55
CA PHE A 166 -10.11 -10.61 -3.80
C PHE A 166 -10.20 -11.90 -4.61
N THR A 167 -11.31 -12.11 -5.32
CA THR A 167 -11.51 -13.27 -6.19
C THR A 167 -10.46 -13.32 -7.29
N ASN A 168 -10.21 -12.20 -7.97
CA ASN A 168 -9.19 -12.11 -9.00
C ASN A 168 -7.80 -12.41 -8.43
N THR A 169 -7.45 -11.81 -7.29
CA THR A 169 -6.15 -12.03 -6.63
C THR A 169 -5.95 -13.48 -6.23
N ASN A 170 -6.98 -14.15 -5.68
CA ASN A 170 -6.93 -15.57 -5.33
C ASN A 170 -6.73 -16.48 -6.56
N ASN A 171 -7.15 -16.01 -7.73
CA ASN A 171 -6.92 -16.66 -9.02
C ASN A 171 -5.60 -16.21 -9.70
N ASN A 172 -4.66 -15.61 -8.95
CA ASN A 172 -3.41 -15.07 -9.46
C ASN A 172 -3.57 -14.03 -10.59
N LYS A 173 -4.67 -13.29 -10.56
CA LYS A 173 -4.99 -12.26 -11.55
C LYS A 173 -5.03 -10.88 -10.89
N GLU A 174 -4.22 -9.96 -11.38
CA GLU A 174 -4.31 -8.54 -11.04
C GLU A 174 -5.46 -7.88 -11.81
N THR A 175 -6.10 -6.88 -11.22
CA THR A 175 -7.17 -6.11 -11.87
C THR A 175 -6.68 -4.71 -12.23
N ILE A 176 -6.79 -4.32 -13.49
CA ILE A 176 -6.46 -2.96 -13.94
C ILE A 176 -7.44 -1.98 -13.31
N VAL A 177 -6.91 -0.94 -12.68
CA VAL A 177 -7.68 0.17 -12.11
C VAL A 177 -7.09 1.50 -12.54
N LYS A 178 -7.93 2.53 -12.52
CA LYS A 178 -7.55 3.91 -12.80
C LYS A 178 -7.71 4.77 -11.57
N MET A 179 -6.89 5.80 -11.43
CA MET A 179 -7.01 6.80 -10.37
C MET A 179 -8.44 7.37 -10.34
N GLY A 180 -9.03 7.40 -9.15
CA GLY A 180 -10.42 7.83 -8.97
C GLY A 180 -11.48 6.77 -9.28
N GLN A 181 -11.12 5.59 -9.77
CA GLN A 181 -12.05 4.48 -9.94
C GLN A 181 -12.56 3.99 -8.58
N VAL A 182 -13.87 3.77 -8.46
CA VAL A 182 -14.46 3.18 -7.26
C VAL A 182 -14.00 1.75 -7.09
N ILE A 183 -13.43 1.41 -5.93
CA ILE A 183 -12.96 0.07 -5.58
C ILE A 183 -13.62 -0.46 -4.30
N GLY A 184 -14.44 0.37 -3.66
CA GLY A 184 -15.14 0.02 -2.44
C GLY A 184 -16.00 1.17 -1.94
N LYS A 185 -16.48 1.04 -0.72
CA LYS A 185 -17.32 2.05 -0.04
C LYS A 185 -17.09 2.03 1.46
N LYS A 186 -17.55 3.08 2.14
CA LYS A 186 -17.65 3.11 3.60
C LYS A 186 -18.53 1.98 4.09
N ARG A 187 -18.05 1.23 5.08
CA ARG A 187 -18.89 0.24 5.76
C ARG A 187 -19.78 0.97 6.78
N TRP A 188 -21.06 0.70 6.74
CA TRP A 188 -21.98 1.18 7.76
C TRP A 188 -22.01 0.17 8.90
N ILE A 189 -21.62 0.59 10.09
CA ILE A 189 -21.80 -0.23 11.30
C ILE A 189 -23.28 -0.14 11.67
N VAL A 190 -24.00 -1.23 11.48
CA VAL A 190 -25.35 -1.37 12.01
C VAL A 190 -25.21 -1.76 13.49
N PHE A 191 -25.47 -0.84 14.38
CA PHE A 191 -25.61 -1.17 15.81
C PHE A 191 -26.93 -1.95 15.98
N HIS A 192 -26.83 -3.20 16.36
CA HIS A 192 -27.95 -4.03 16.78
C HIS A 192 -28.17 -3.89 18.28
#